data_c0e32b16049476d23531c06d3c9e69ca
#
_entry.id   c0e32b16049476d23531c06d3c9e69ca
#
_cell.length_a   1.000
_cell.length_b   1.000
_cell.length_c   1.000
_cell.angle_alpha   90.00
_cell.angle_beta   90.00
_cell.angle_gamma   90.00
#
_symmetry.space_group_name_H-M   'P 1'
#
loop_
_entity.id
_entity.type
_entity.pdbx_description
1 polymer ?
#
loop_
_entity_poly.entity_id
_entity_poly.type
_entity_poly.pdbx_seq_one_letter_code
_entity_poly.pdbx_strand_id
1 'polypeptide(L)'
;NTCARSGADGETYLAAAESLGRENWNEPRLFKDAAEYCRTRALCCPPEQTEAYFEKALSVCRDFQRIFPLDERGYMKEATVLLDKNRTADAENVLRRVIFEKITANGRPQPLNAANCCKLYLTEILKKSLEYDLILRIAQKGLSFSAAEQNSEHMGYFSYRLALAKTALVIESDYRNKADIEEALTCCQRAFDLVTFQSYADDLKRCYVQLCENPQNPIDLKTHRLVKHVLNTAETASAPTQN
;
A
#
# COMPACT_ATOMS: atom_id res chain seq x y z
N ASN A 1 2.60 16.36 -14.30
CA ASN A 1 1.60 15.61 -15.10
C ASN A 1 1.28 16.22 -16.46
N THR A 2 1.36 17.55 -16.64
CA THR A 2 1.14 18.22 -17.92
C THR A 2 2.31 18.00 -18.88
N CYS A 3 3.55 18.03 -18.39
CA CYS A 3 4.76 17.81 -19.21
C CYS A 3 4.90 16.36 -19.71
N ALA A 4 4.40 15.37 -18.98
CA ALA A 4 4.42 13.97 -19.44
C ALA A 4 3.49 13.72 -20.65
N ARG A 5 2.49 14.60 -20.85
CA ARG A 5 1.54 14.54 -21.97
C ARG A 5 1.99 15.33 -23.20
N SER A 6 2.83 16.35 -23.03
CA SER A 6 3.42 17.13 -24.13
C SER A 6 4.81 16.59 -24.46
N GLY A 7 4.91 15.55 -25.29
CA GLY A 7 6.11 14.76 -25.54
C GLY A 7 7.43 15.55 -25.75
N ALA A 8 7.39 16.67 -26.47
CA ALA A 8 8.58 17.45 -26.80
C ALA A 8 9.18 18.20 -25.61
N ASP A 9 8.34 18.82 -24.75
CA ASP A 9 8.82 19.60 -23.60
C ASP A 9 9.42 18.73 -22.51
N GLY A 10 8.84 17.53 -22.31
CA GLY A 10 9.34 16.56 -21.33
C GLY A 10 10.69 15.96 -21.73
N GLU A 11 10.90 15.66 -23.03
CA GLU A 11 12.21 15.20 -23.55
C GLU A 11 13.28 16.27 -23.38
N THR A 12 12.99 17.51 -23.72
CA THR A 12 13.92 18.62 -23.56
C THR A 12 14.31 18.81 -22.10
N TYR A 13 13.33 18.74 -21.19
CA TYR A 13 13.59 18.85 -19.75
C TYR A 13 14.45 17.70 -19.24
N LEU A 14 14.11 16.46 -19.64
CA LEU A 14 14.89 15.29 -19.23
C LEU A 14 16.31 15.33 -19.78
N ALA A 15 16.50 15.71 -21.06
CA ALA A 15 17.81 15.85 -21.66
C ALA A 15 18.65 16.93 -20.97
N ALA A 16 18.05 18.07 -20.62
CA ALA A 16 18.71 19.13 -19.86
C ALA A 16 19.11 18.66 -18.46
N ALA A 17 18.23 17.95 -17.75
CA ALA A 17 18.55 17.39 -16.44
C ALA A 17 19.66 16.34 -16.53
N GLU A 18 19.63 15.45 -17.52
CA GLU A 18 20.67 14.42 -17.75
C GLU A 18 22.03 15.01 -18.14
N SER A 19 22.05 16.16 -18.84
CA SER A 19 23.30 16.85 -19.17
C SER A 19 24.08 17.34 -17.96
N LEU A 20 23.42 17.53 -16.82
CA LEU A 20 24.05 17.88 -15.54
C LEU A 20 24.74 16.69 -14.87
N GLY A 21 24.50 15.47 -15.32
CA GLY A 21 24.88 14.24 -14.64
C GLY A 21 24.00 13.94 -13.44
N ARG A 22 23.50 12.71 -13.34
CA ARG A 22 22.56 12.31 -12.26
C ARG A 22 23.18 12.35 -10.87
N GLU A 23 24.49 12.25 -10.76
CA GLU A 23 25.25 12.42 -9.51
C GLU A 23 25.11 13.82 -8.93
N ASN A 24 24.78 14.83 -9.76
CA ASN A 24 24.57 16.22 -9.38
C ASN A 24 23.08 16.52 -9.07
N TRP A 25 22.18 15.55 -9.21
CA TRP A 25 20.79 15.70 -8.83
C TRP A 25 20.64 15.63 -7.31
N ASN A 26 20.64 16.78 -6.68
CA ASN A 26 20.62 16.92 -5.23
C ASN A 26 19.21 16.91 -4.61
N GLU A 27 18.17 16.73 -5.44
CA GLU A 27 16.78 16.70 -5.00
C GLU A 27 16.10 15.38 -5.39
N PRO A 28 15.54 14.63 -4.42
CA PRO A 28 14.77 13.38 -4.67
C PRO A 28 13.64 13.55 -5.68
N ARG A 29 13.06 14.76 -5.78
CA ARG A 29 11.97 15.07 -6.70
C ARG A 29 12.38 14.92 -8.17
N LEU A 30 13.60 15.32 -8.51
CA LEU A 30 14.11 15.22 -9.89
C LEU A 30 14.10 13.75 -10.37
N PHE A 31 14.60 12.84 -9.55
CA PHE A 31 14.57 11.40 -9.86
C PHE A 31 13.16 10.86 -9.99
N LYS A 32 12.27 11.23 -9.04
CA LYS A 32 10.88 10.80 -9.07
C LYS A 32 10.18 11.25 -10.35
N ASP A 33 10.34 12.50 -10.71
CA ASP A 33 9.66 13.09 -11.88
C ASP A 33 10.25 12.56 -13.20
N ALA A 34 11.57 12.35 -13.27
CA ALA A 34 12.24 11.74 -14.42
C ALA A 34 11.82 10.26 -14.62
N ALA A 35 11.80 9.46 -13.54
CA ALA A 35 11.34 8.08 -13.60
C ALA A 35 9.87 7.99 -14.05
N GLU A 36 8.99 8.86 -13.51
CA GLU A 36 7.58 8.90 -13.89
C GLU A 36 7.40 9.36 -15.33
N TYR A 37 8.18 10.33 -15.79
CA TYR A 37 8.17 10.75 -17.21
C TYR A 37 8.52 9.56 -18.12
N CYS A 38 9.66 8.90 -17.88
CA CYS A 38 10.09 7.76 -18.70
C CYS A 38 9.06 6.61 -18.68
N ARG A 39 8.51 6.30 -17.51
CA ARG A 39 7.44 5.31 -17.34
C ARG A 39 6.19 5.68 -18.17
N THR A 40 5.72 6.92 -18.07
CA THR A 40 4.54 7.38 -18.82
C THR A 40 4.80 7.35 -20.34
N ARG A 41 6.01 7.73 -20.77
CA ARG A 41 6.41 7.61 -22.16
C ARG A 41 6.40 6.17 -22.65
N ALA A 42 6.93 5.23 -21.87
CA ALA A 42 6.90 3.81 -22.18
C ALA A 42 5.47 3.28 -22.42
N LEU A 43 4.51 3.75 -21.64
CA LEU A 43 3.10 3.34 -21.76
C LEU A 43 2.35 4.00 -22.95
N CYS A 44 2.88 5.09 -23.50
CA CYS A 44 2.21 5.89 -24.54
C CYS A 44 2.95 5.97 -25.86
N CYS A 45 4.22 5.51 -25.95
CA CYS A 45 5.02 5.54 -27.18
C CYS A 45 4.74 4.32 -28.07
N PRO A 46 5.19 4.35 -29.35
CA PRO A 46 5.13 3.18 -30.22
C PRO A 46 5.91 1.98 -29.61
N PRO A 47 5.48 0.74 -29.90
CA PRO A 47 6.02 -0.47 -29.27
C PRO A 47 7.55 -0.63 -29.39
N GLU A 48 8.15 -0.16 -30.47
CA GLU A 48 9.61 -0.21 -30.71
C GLU A 48 10.41 0.66 -29.73
N GLN A 49 9.80 1.63 -29.09
CA GLN A 49 10.43 2.54 -28.12
C GLN A 49 10.12 2.17 -26.67
N THR A 50 9.08 1.37 -26.44
CA THR A 50 8.55 1.03 -25.11
C THR A 50 9.62 0.50 -24.17
N GLU A 51 10.40 -0.48 -24.66
CA GLU A 51 11.44 -1.13 -23.83
C GLU A 51 12.55 -0.15 -23.44
N ALA A 52 12.98 0.71 -24.37
CA ALA A 52 14.03 1.70 -24.11
C ALA A 52 13.61 2.69 -23.01
N TYR A 53 12.35 3.15 -23.02
CA TYR A 53 11.84 4.05 -21.98
C TYR A 53 11.68 3.34 -20.63
N PHE A 54 11.23 2.08 -20.59
CA PHE A 54 11.19 1.32 -19.35
C PHE A 54 12.58 1.10 -18.75
N GLU A 55 13.57 0.72 -19.54
CA GLU A 55 14.96 0.56 -19.05
C GLU A 55 15.54 1.90 -18.56
N LYS A 56 15.23 3.01 -19.24
CA LYS A 56 15.60 4.35 -18.78
C LYS A 56 14.94 4.68 -17.44
N ALA A 57 13.66 4.38 -17.27
CA ALA A 57 12.95 4.57 -15.98
C ALA A 57 13.60 3.75 -14.87
N LEU A 58 13.89 2.47 -15.10
CA LEU A 58 14.56 1.59 -14.12
C LEU A 58 15.97 2.10 -13.78
N SER A 59 16.73 2.58 -14.76
CA SER A 59 18.05 3.19 -14.51
C SER A 59 17.96 4.40 -13.60
N VAL A 60 16.97 5.31 -13.83
CA VAL A 60 16.73 6.47 -12.97
C VAL A 60 16.34 6.03 -11.55
N CYS A 61 15.49 5.02 -11.39
CA CYS A 61 15.11 4.50 -10.07
C CYS A 61 16.32 3.95 -9.30
N ARG A 62 17.20 3.21 -9.96
CA ARG A 62 18.42 2.64 -9.33
C ARG A 62 19.39 3.75 -8.88
N ASP A 63 19.58 4.78 -9.70
CA ASP A 63 20.39 5.96 -9.32
C ASP A 63 19.75 6.70 -8.17
N PHE A 64 18.40 6.82 -8.14
CA PHE A 64 17.68 7.40 -7.00
C PHE A 64 17.98 6.63 -5.71
N GLN A 65 17.86 5.32 -5.72
CA GLN A 65 18.16 4.47 -4.55
C GLN A 65 19.62 4.56 -4.13
N ARG A 66 20.56 4.68 -5.07
CA ARG A 66 21.98 4.81 -4.79
C ARG A 66 22.31 6.14 -4.11
N ILE A 67 21.69 7.25 -4.55
CA ILE A 67 21.98 8.61 -4.06
C ILE A 67 21.16 8.93 -2.81
N PHE A 68 19.90 8.47 -2.77
CA PHE A 68 18.98 8.67 -1.65
C PHE A 68 18.46 7.32 -1.12
N PRO A 69 19.32 6.48 -0.53
CA PRO A 69 18.94 5.11 -0.17
C PRO A 69 17.85 5.02 0.89
N LEU A 70 17.60 6.08 1.67
CA LEU A 70 16.55 6.14 2.68
C LEU A 70 15.27 6.83 2.19
N ASP A 71 15.13 7.04 0.88
CA ASP A 71 13.89 7.54 0.28
C ASP A 71 13.10 6.39 -0.35
N GLU A 72 11.97 6.01 0.24
CA GLU A 72 11.14 4.89 -0.23
C GLU A 72 10.62 5.06 -1.67
N ARG A 73 10.51 6.33 -2.14
CA ARG A 73 9.98 6.64 -3.46
C ARG A 73 10.79 6.02 -4.60
N GLY A 74 12.11 5.88 -4.43
CA GLY A 74 12.98 5.22 -5.40
C GLY A 74 12.61 3.74 -5.60
N TYR A 75 12.40 3.03 -4.52
CA TYR A 75 11.99 1.61 -4.53
C TYR A 75 10.57 1.43 -5.02
N MET A 76 9.66 2.28 -4.56
CA MET A 76 8.26 2.26 -5.00
C MET A 76 8.14 2.48 -6.51
N LYS A 77 8.90 3.43 -7.07
CA LYS A 77 8.91 3.70 -8.51
C LYS A 77 9.50 2.54 -9.32
N GLU A 78 10.60 1.94 -8.85
CA GLU A 78 11.16 0.73 -9.49
C GLU A 78 10.11 -0.40 -9.53
N ALA A 79 9.48 -0.70 -8.41
CA ALA A 79 8.43 -1.72 -8.35
C ALA A 79 7.25 -1.40 -9.29
N THR A 80 6.82 -0.14 -9.35
CA THR A 80 5.74 0.27 -10.27
C THR A 80 6.13 0.07 -11.73
N VAL A 81 7.34 0.42 -12.14
CA VAL A 81 7.84 0.21 -13.51
C VAL A 81 7.92 -1.29 -13.83
N LEU A 82 8.38 -2.11 -12.89
CA LEU A 82 8.45 -3.57 -13.05
C LEU A 82 7.06 -4.19 -13.20
N LEU A 83 6.06 -3.71 -12.45
CA LEU A 83 4.67 -4.15 -12.58
C LEU A 83 4.10 -3.80 -13.96
N ASP A 84 4.35 -2.61 -14.49
CA ASP A 84 3.93 -2.21 -15.83
C ASP A 84 4.60 -3.07 -16.94
N LYS A 85 5.81 -3.57 -16.68
CA LYS A 85 6.49 -4.56 -17.52
C LYS A 85 6.01 -6.00 -17.33
N ASN A 86 4.98 -6.24 -16.52
CA ASN A 86 4.53 -7.57 -16.10
C ASN A 86 5.61 -8.42 -15.39
N ARG A 87 6.63 -7.79 -14.81
CA ARG A 87 7.70 -8.42 -14.02
C ARG A 87 7.33 -8.44 -12.53
N THR A 88 6.21 -9.09 -12.20
CA THR A 88 5.65 -9.08 -10.83
C THR A 88 6.61 -9.66 -9.79
N ALA A 89 7.32 -10.75 -10.11
CA ALA A 89 8.28 -11.35 -9.19
C ALA A 89 9.45 -10.41 -8.84
N ASP A 90 9.93 -9.64 -9.81
CA ASP A 90 10.99 -8.67 -9.58
C ASP A 90 10.48 -7.49 -8.75
N ALA A 91 9.27 -7.00 -9.03
CA ALA A 91 8.61 -5.96 -8.23
C ALA A 91 8.43 -6.41 -6.78
N GLU A 92 7.98 -7.66 -6.59
CA GLU A 92 7.86 -8.26 -5.27
C GLU A 92 9.21 -8.30 -4.53
N ASN A 93 10.28 -8.72 -5.17
CA ASN A 93 11.62 -8.78 -4.58
C ASN A 93 12.09 -7.39 -4.11
N VAL A 94 11.86 -6.34 -4.92
CA VAL A 94 12.18 -4.96 -4.55
C VAL A 94 11.41 -4.54 -3.30
N LEU A 95 10.08 -4.77 -3.28
CA LEU A 95 9.23 -4.37 -2.16
C LEU A 95 9.53 -5.17 -0.90
N ARG A 96 9.74 -6.50 -0.99
CA ARG A 96 10.09 -7.33 0.18
C ARG A 96 11.39 -6.87 0.81
N ARG A 97 12.41 -6.58 0.01
CA ARG A 97 13.69 -6.08 0.51
C ARG A 97 13.50 -4.80 1.32
N VAL A 98 12.81 -3.79 0.80
CA VAL A 98 12.68 -2.50 1.47
C VAL A 98 11.75 -2.55 2.70
N ILE A 99 10.77 -3.45 2.72
CA ILE A 99 9.83 -3.60 3.84
C ILE A 99 10.45 -4.37 5.01
N PHE A 100 11.25 -5.42 4.72
CA PHE A 100 11.70 -6.36 5.75
C PHE A 100 13.19 -6.28 6.09
N GLU A 101 14.01 -5.66 5.24
CA GLU A 101 15.44 -5.57 5.44
C GLU A 101 15.87 -4.15 5.84
N LYS A 102 17.06 -4.04 6.42
CA LYS A 102 17.68 -2.73 6.66
C LYS A 102 18.41 -2.29 5.39
N ILE A 103 18.21 -1.04 5.02
CA ILE A 103 18.89 -0.45 3.88
C ILE A 103 20.25 0.10 4.31
N THR A 104 21.29 -0.20 3.54
CA THR A 104 22.62 0.36 3.82
C THR A 104 22.69 1.80 3.32
N ALA A 105 22.88 2.73 4.25
CA ALA A 105 23.09 4.14 3.96
C ALA A 105 24.32 4.62 4.76
N ASN A 106 25.22 5.34 4.09
CA ASN A 106 26.49 5.81 4.67
C ASN A 106 27.30 4.69 5.35
N GLY A 107 27.32 3.50 4.73
CA GLY A 107 28.03 2.34 5.20
C GLY A 107 27.42 1.65 6.43
N ARG A 108 26.20 2.04 6.85
CA ARG A 108 25.51 1.47 8.02
C ARG A 108 24.10 0.98 7.65
N PRO A 109 23.67 -0.18 8.18
CA PRO A 109 22.29 -0.65 8.01
C PRO A 109 21.34 0.26 8.81
N GLN A 110 20.35 0.84 8.11
CA GLN A 110 19.35 1.74 8.69
C GLN A 110 17.93 1.25 8.35
N PRO A 111 16.95 1.43 9.25
CA PRO A 111 15.56 1.16 8.93
C PRO A 111 15.06 2.24 7.97
N LEU A 112 14.28 1.82 6.98
CA LEU A 112 13.56 2.72 6.09
C LEU A 112 12.08 2.71 6.47
N ASN A 113 11.45 3.89 6.52
CA ASN A 113 9.98 3.95 6.54
C ASN A 113 9.47 3.66 5.12
N ALA A 114 8.75 2.55 4.97
CA ALA A 114 8.31 2.02 3.69
C ALA A 114 6.78 1.87 3.61
N ALA A 115 6.03 2.83 4.18
CA ALA A 115 4.56 2.78 4.23
C ALA A 115 3.93 2.69 2.83
N ASN A 116 4.40 3.51 1.88
CA ASN A 116 3.88 3.48 0.51
C ASN A 116 4.26 2.17 -0.22
N CYS A 117 5.43 1.60 0.04
CA CYS A 117 5.82 0.30 -0.48
C CYS A 117 4.93 -0.82 0.08
N CYS A 118 4.58 -0.79 1.37
CA CYS A 118 3.60 -1.71 1.96
C CYS A 118 2.23 -1.59 1.28
N LYS A 119 1.75 -0.35 1.06
CA LYS A 119 0.47 -0.09 0.37
C LYS A 119 0.49 -0.66 -1.05
N LEU A 120 1.54 -0.38 -1.83
CA LEU A 120 1.70 -0.90 -3.19
C LEU A 120 1.71 -2.45 -3.21
N TYR A 121 2.43 -3.08 -2.29
CA TYR A 121 2.49 -4.53 -2.18
C TYR A 121 1.10 -5.14 -1.94
N LEU A 122 0.33 -4.56 -1.01
CA LEU A 122 -1.01 -5.03 -0.69
C LEU A 122 -2.04 -4.77 -1.81
N THR A 123 -1.87 -3.69 -2.59
CA THR A 123 -2.83 -3.31 -3.63
C THR A 123 -2.58 -4.00 -4.96
N GLU A 124 -1.31 -4.24 -5.33
CA GLU A 124 -0.97 -4.73 -6.66
C GLU A 124 -0.54 -6.20 -6.66
N ILE A 125 0.23 -6.63 -5.67
CA ILE A 125 0.77 -8.01 -5.62
C ILE A 125 -0.20 -8.93 -4.87
N LEU A 126 -0.62 -8.55 -3.65
CA LEU A 126 -1.49 -9.38 -2.81
C LEU A 126 -2.99 -9.07 -2.98
N LYS A 127 -3.38 -8.34 -4.01
CA LYS A 127 -4.78 -7.93 -4.24
C LYS A 127 -5.77 -9.11 -4.25
N LYS A 128 -5.35 -10.24 -4.82
CA LYS A 128 -6.16 -11.46 -4.97
C LYS A 128 -5.52 -12.65 -4.26
N SER A 129 -4.49 -12.44 -3.47
CA SER A 129 -3.81 -13.50 -2.75
C SER A 129 -4.61 -13.93 -1.52
N LEU A 130 -4.54 -15.21 -1.22
CA LEU A 130 -5.06 -15.82 0.01
C LEU A 130 -3.95 -16.03 1.06
N GLU A 131 -2.78 -15.45 0.86
CA GLU A 131 -1.65 -15.52 1.80
C GLU A 131 -1.89 -14.57 2.99
N TYR A 132 -2.89 -14.86 3.81
CA TYR A 132 -3.33 -13.97 4.88
C TYR A 132 -2.24 -13.66 5.90
N ASP A 133 -1.36 -14.61 6.21
CA ASP A 133 -0.21 -14.36 7.10
C ASP A 133 0.76 -13.32 6.54
N LEU A 134 1.03 -13.36 5.24
CA LEU A 134 1.86 -12.36 4.58
C LEU A 134 1.15 -11.00 4.54
N ILE A 135 -0.15 -10.98 4.24
CA ILE A 135 -0.97 -9.77 4.28
C ILE A 135 -0.91 -9.14 5.68
N LEU A 136 -1.08 -9.92 6.75
CA LEU A 136 -0.98 -9.46 8.13
C LEU A 136 0.38 -8.84 8.43
N ARG A 137 1.46 -9.52 8.09
CA ARG A 137 2.83 -9.04 8.34
C ARG A 137 3.11 -7.71 7.64
N ILE A 138 2.68 -7.56 6.37
CA ILE A 138 2.89 -6.34 5.60
C ILE A 138 1.99 -5.22 6.13
N ALA A 139 0.73 -5.50 6.45
CA ALA A 139 -0.19 -4.52 7.00
C ALA A 139 0.26 -4.02 8.39
N GLN A 140 0.79 -4.90 9.25
CA GLN A 140 1.37 -4.52 10.55
C GLN A 140 2.60 -3.62 10.38
N LYS A 141 3.49 -3.92 9.43
CA LYS A 141 4.62 -3.06 9.11
C LYS A 141 4.17 -1.70 8.60
N GLY A 142 3.23 -1.67 7.64
CA GLY A 142 2.66 -0.44 7.12
C GLY A 142 2.00 0.42 8.20
N LEU A 143 1.27 -0.21 9.13
CA LEU A 143 0.67 0.48 10.27
C LEU A 143 1.73 1.08 11.20
N SER A 144 2.79 0.34 11.51
CA SER A 144 3.92 0.83 12.32
C SER A 144 4.62 2.03 11.66
N PHE A 145 4.87 1.98 10.36
CA PHE A 145 5.46 3.09 9.60
C PHE A 145 4.55 4.32 9.58
N SER A 146 3.26 4.12 9.34
CA SER A 146 2.27 5.19 9.27
C SER A 146 2.04 5.87 10.63
N ALA A 147 2.11 5.10 11.72
CA ALA A 147 2.03 5.63 13.08
C ALA A 147 3.24 6.53 13.40
N ALA A 148 4.44 6.15 12.96
CA ALA A 148 5.65 6.96 13.13
C ALA A 148 5.56 8.31 12.38
N GLU A 149 4.84 8.37 11.27
CA GLU A 149 4.60 9.59 10.47
C GLU A 149 3.31 10.32 10.86
N GLN A 150 2.51 9.78 11.78
CA GLN A 150 1.18 10.28 12.15
C GLN A 150 0.24 10.41 10.94
N ASN A 151 0.40 9.52 9.95
CA ASN A 151 -0.42 9.50 8.73
C ASN A 151 -1.73 8.72 8.98
N SER A 152 -2.78 9.44 9.33
CA SER A 152 -4.08 8.85 9.67
C SER A 152 -4.74 8.09 8.52
N GLU A 153 -4.60 8.56 7.27
CA GLU A 153 -5.15 7.88 6.10
C GLU A 153 -4.52 6.50 5.91
N HIS A 154 -3.19 6.42 5.96
CA HIS A 154 -2.47 5.15 5.86
C HIS A 154 -2.75 4.25 7.07
N MET A 155 -2.85 4.80 8.28
CA MET A 155 -3.24 4.05 9.47
C MET A 155 -4.62 3.40 9.28
N GLY A 156 -5.60 4.15 8.77
CA GLY A 156 -6.93 3.64 8.43
C GLY A 156 -6.87 2.50 7.41
N TYR A 157 -6.13 2.69 6.31
CA TYR A 157 -5.95 1.68 5.28
C TYR A 157 -5.31 0.38 5.81
N PHE A 158 -4.22 0.47 6.55
CA PHE A 158 -3.55 -0.73 7.07
C PHE A 158 -4.35 -1.43 8.16
N SER A 159 -5.06 -0.67 9.01
CA SER A 159 -6.00 -1.25 9.99
C SER A 159 -7.13 -2.01 9.31
N TYR A 160 -7.68 -1.47 8.23
CA TYR A 160 -8.66 -2.14 7.38
C TYR A 160 -8.12 -3.46 6.80
N ARG A 161 -6.91 -3.46 6.22
CA ARG A 161 -6.30 -4.68 5.68
C ARG A 161 -6.02 -5.74 6.75
N LEU A 162 -5.62 -5.32 7.96
CA LEU A 162 -5.46 -6.20 9.11
C LEU A 162 -6.78 -6.86 9.51
N ALA A 163 -7.85 -6.08 9.61
CA ALA A 163 -9.17 -6.58 9.99
C ALA A 163 -9.69 -7.61 8.97
N LEU A 164 -9.57 -7.33 7.66
CA LEU A 164 -9.96 -8.29 6.62
C LEU A 164 -9.18 -9.59 6.71
N ALA A 165 -7.86 -9.53 6.83
CA ALA A 165 -7.03 -10.73 6.88
C ALA A 165 -7.27 -11.56 8.15
N LYS A 166 -7.44 -10.93 9.31
CA LYS A 166 -7.81 -11.64 10.55
C LYS A 166 -9.19 -12.29 10.46
N THR A 167 -10.16 -11.61 9.89
CA THR A 167 -11.50 -12.19 9.66
C THR A 167 -11.41 -13.42 8.76
N ALA A 168 -10.65 -13.36 7.67
CA ALA A 168 -10.46 -14.47 6.76
C ALA A 168 -9.82 -15.68 7.45
N LEU A 169 -8.77 -15.48 8.25
CA LEU A 169 -8.12 -16.56 9.03
C LEU A 169 -9.07 -17.20 10.05
N VAL A 170 -9.91 -16.41 10.71
CA VAL A 170 -10.94 -16.95 11.61
C VAL A 170 -11.91 -17.83 10.84
N ILE A 171 -12.37 -17.42 9.66
CA ILE A 171 -13.27 -18.19 8.81
C ILE A 171 -12.59 -19.46 8.32
N GLU A 172 -11.35 -19.40 7.84
CA GLU A 172 -10.58 -20.57 7.40
C GLU A 172 -10.32 -21.58 8.51
N SER A 173 -10.13 -21.10 9.75
CA SER A 173 -9.98 -21.96 10.93
C SER A 173 -11.30 -22.54 11.43
N ASP A 174 -12.41 -22.31 10.73
CA ASP A 174 -13.75 -22.73 11.12
C ASP A 174 -14.12 -22.24 12.54
N TYR A 175 -13.71 -21.01 12.87
CA TYR A 175 -14.01 -20.30 14.14
C TYR A 175 -13.63 -21.07 15.41
N ARG A 176 -12.58 -21.88 15.35
CA ARG A 176 -12.20 -22.80 16.44
C ARG A 176 -11.67 -22.10 17.69
N ASN A 177 -11.13 -20.89 17.53
CA ASN A 177 -10.50 -20.17 18.62
C ASN A 177 -11.23 -18.88 18.93
N LYS A 178 -11.84 -18.82 20.10
CA LYS A 178 -12.57 -17.63 20.58
C LYS A 178 -11.68 -16.39 20.69
N ALA A 179 -10.42 -16.54 21.10
CA ALA A 179 -9.50 -15.42 21.22
C ALA A 179 -9.20 -14.77 19.85
N ASP A 180 -9.10 -15.57 18.78
CA ASP A 180 -8.87 -15.06 17.43
C ASP A 180 -10.09 -14.29 16.91
N ILE A 181 -11.30 -14.73 17.26
CA ILE A 181 -12.55 -14.04 16.92
C ILE A 181 -12.59 -12.68 17.64
N GLU A 182 -12.32 -12.64 18.95
CA GLU A 182 -12.30 -11.41 19.74
C GLU A 182 -11.24 -10.43 19.23
N GLU A 183 -10.07 -10.92 18.82
CA GLU A 183 -9.03 -10.11 18.21
C GLU A 183 -9.46 -9.56 16.85
N ALA A 184 -10.09 -10.38 15.98
CA ALA A 184 -10.60 -9.95 14.68
C ALA A 184 -11.69 -8.87 14.85
N LEU A 185 -12.63 -9.04 15.78
CA LEU A 185 -13.65 -8.04 16.11
C LEU A 185 -13.01 -6.72 16.59
N THR A 186 -12.00 -6.80 17.44
CA THR A 186 -11.25 -5.63 17.91
C THR A 186 -10.55 -4.90 16.76
N CYS A 187 -9.97 -5.65 15.83
CA CYS A 187 -9.35 -5.07 14.61
C CYS A 187 -10.40 -4.39 13.72
N CYS A 188 -11.57 -5.01 13.52
CA CYS A 188 -12.67 -4.39 12.76
C CYS A 188 -13.11 -3.06 13.38
N GLN A 189 -13.28 -3.01 14.70
CA GLN A 189 -13.65 -1.76 15.38
C GLN A 189 -12.61 -0.67 15.23
N ARG A 190 -11.34 -0.98 15.50
CA ARG A 190 -10.24 0.00 15.35
C ARG A 190 -10.12 0.52 13.92
N ALA A 191 -10.28 -0.37 12.95
CA ALA A 191 -10.26 0.01 11.55
C ALA A 191 -11.44 0.92 11.21
N PHE A 192 -12.65 0.60 11.69
CA PHE A 192 -13.86 1.38 11.45
C PHE A 192 -13.73 2.81 11.98
N ASP A 193 -13.09 2.99 13.12
CA ASP A 193 -12.86 4.32 13.71
C ASP A 193 -11.85 5.18 12.92
N LEU A 194 -11.02 4.55 12.08
CA LEU A 194 -9.93 5.20 11.34
C LEU A 194 -10.21 5.37 9.84
N VAL A 195 -11.10 4.56 9.24
CA VAL A 195 -11.34 4.63 7.80
C VAL A 195 -12.23 5.82 7.43
N THR A 196 -11.85 6.48 6.33
CA THR A 196 -12.58 7.63 5.78
C THR A 196 -13.40 7.26 4.53
N PHE A 197 -13.09 6.11 3.91
CA PHE A 197 -13.78 5.64 2.70
C PHE A 197 -14.96 4.75 3.06
N GLN A 198 -16.15 5.09 2.56
CA GLN A 198 -17.39 4.35 2.84
C GLN A 198 -17.29 2.87 2.41
N SER A 199 -16.64 2.56 1.29
CA SER A 199 -16.47 1.18 0.84
C SER A 199 -15.69 0.32 1.85
N TYR A 200 -14.67 0.88 2.52
CA TYR A 200 -13.93 0.18 3.57
C TYR A 200 -14.79 -0.03 4.82
N ALA A 201 -15.57 0.98 5.18
CA ALA A 201 -16.51 0.87 6.29
C ALA A 201 -17.56 -0.23 6.06
N ASP A 202 -18.08 -0.34 4.83
CA ASP A 202 -19.06 -1.37 4.47
C ASP A 202 -18.46 -2.77 4.45
N ASP A 203 -17.21 -2.92 4.00
CA ASP A 203 -16.48 -4.19 4.11
C ASP A 203 -16.27 -4.61 5.56
N LEU A 204 -15.87 -3.67 6.42
CA LEU A 204 -15.67 -3.92 7.85
C LEU A 204 -16.97 -4.32 8.55
N LYS A 205 -18.11 -3.71 8.20
CA LYS A 205 -19.43 -4.12 8.70
C LYS A 205 -19.74 -5.56 8.30
N ARG A 206 -19.47 -5.94 7.02
CA ARG A 206 -19.68 -7.32 6.58
C ARG A 206 -18.82 -8.32 7.35
N CYS A 207 -17.54 -8.04 7.52
CA CYS A 207 -16.65 -8.86 8.35
C CYS A 207 -17.16 -9.01 9.76
N TYR A 208 -17.61 -7.92 10.35
CA TYR A 208 -18.15 -7.87 11.70
C TYR A 208 -19.38 -8.75 11.86
N VAL A 209 -20.34 -8.65 10.93
CA VAL A 209 -21.55 -9.49 10.90
C VAL A 209 -21.18 -10.97 10.76
N GLN A 210 -20.28 -11.32 9.83
CA GLN A 210 -19.81 -12.70 9.66
C GLN A 210 -19.19 -13.29 10.94
N LEU A 211 -18.41 -12.50 11.66
CA LEU A 211 -17.81 -12.94 12.94
C LEU A 211 -18.85 -13.12 14.05
N CYS A 212 -19.90 -12.30 14.06
CA CYS A 212 -20.94 -12.31 15.09
C CYS A 212 -22.03 -13.36 14.87
N GLU A 213 -22.41 -13.60 13.61
CA GLU A 213 -23.52 -14.50 13.23
C GLU A 213 -23.12 -15.98 13.14
N ASN A 214 -21.86 -16.31 13.41
CA ASN A 214 -21.41 -17.68 13.30
C ASN A 214 -22.09 -18.61 14.31
N PRO A 215 -22.81 -19.63 13.85
CA PRO A 215 -23.53 -20.57 14.72
C PRO A 215 -22.61 -21.48 15.55
N GLN A 216 -21.35 -21.67 15.15
CA GLN A 216 -20.40 -22.55 15.83
C GLN A 216 -19.78 -21.91 17.09
N ASN A 217 -19.72 -20.59 17.13
CA ASN A 217 -19.21 -19.85 18.29
C ASN A 217 -20.01 -18.58 18.53
N PRO A 218 -21.24 -18.69 19.06
CA PRO A 218 -22.09 -17.53 19.29
C PRO A 218 -21.42 -16.63 20.32
N ILE A 219 -20.94 -15.49 19.86
CA ILE A 219 -20.52 -14.39 20.75
C ILE A 219 -21.79 -13.77 21.27
N ASP A 220 -21.93 -13.68 22.59
CA ASP A 220 -23.06 -12.96 23.18
C ASP A 220 -22.96 -11.48 22.80
N LEU A 221 -23.66 -11.12 21.73
CA LEU A 221 -23.72 -9.76 21.19
C LEU A 221 -24.16 -8.73 22.21
N LYS A 222 -24.88 -9.16 23.30
CA LYS A 222 -25.34 -8.28 24.36
C LYS A 222 -24.20 -7.81 25.26
N THR A 223 -23.12 -8.57 25.36
CA THR A 223 -21.95 -8.24 26.18
C THR A 223 -20.92 -7.41 25.42
N HIS A 224 -20.88 -7.50 24.09
CA HIS A 224 -19.96 -6.71 23.26
C HIS A 224 -20.48 -5.29 23.01
N ARG A 225 -20.00 -4.32 23.79
CA ARG A 225 -20.31 -2.88 23.59
C ARG A 225 -19.96 -2.40 22.16
N LEU A 226 -18.94 -3.00 21.56
CA LEU A 226 -18.45 -2.73 20.21
C LEU A 226 -19.50 -3.05 19.13
N VAL A 227 -20.26 -4.15 19.29
CA VAL A 227 -21.33 -4.55 18.37
C VAL A 227 -22.42 -3.48 18.29
N LYS A 228 -22.89 -3.00 19.43
CA LYS A 228 -23.95 -1.99 19.46
C LYS A 228 -23.52 -0.69 18.80
N HIS A 229 -22.27 -0.28 18.95
CA HIS A 229 -21.78 0.95 18.35
C HIS A 229 -21.71 0.84 16.82
N VAL A 230 -21.16 -0.24 16.28
CA VAL A 230 -21.05 -0.45 14.82
C VAL A 230 -22.42 -0.62 14.16
N LEU A 231 -23.35 -1.35 14.79
CA LEU A 231 -24.70 -1.53 14.24
C LEU A 231 -25.54 -0.24 14.35
N ASN A 232 -25.47 0.48 15.47
CA ASN A 232 -26.22 1.73 15.64
C ASN A 232 -25.69 2.87 14.72
N THR A 233 -24.38 2.98 14.51
CA THR A 233 -23.85 3.95 13.53
C THR A 233 -24.22 3.60 12.09
N ALA A 234 -24.43 2.31 11.78
CA ALA A 234 -24.91 1.87 10.48
C ALA A 234 -26.38 2.28 10.22
N GLU A 235 -27.24 2.20 11.22
CA GLU A 235 -28.65 2.58 11.13
C GLU A 235 -28.82 4.10 11.00
N THR A 236 -28.01 4.89 11.73
CA THR A 236 -28.05 6.36 11.64
C THR A 236 -27.51 6.92 10.34
N ALA A 237 -26.55 6.22 9.69
CA ALA A 237 -26.01 6.62 8.40
C ALA A 237 -26.92 6.26 7.21
N SER A 238 -27.86 5.33 7.40
CA SER A 238 -28.81 4.89 6.36
C SER A 238 -30.20 5.55 6.45
N ALA A 239 -30.43 6.43 7.42
CA ALA A 239 -31.67 7.20 7.47
C ALA A 239 -31.69 8.23 6.32
N PRO A 240 -32.65 8.18 5.37
CA PRO A 240 -32.74 9.18 4.33
C PRO A 240 -33.05 10.53 4.98
N THR A 241 -32.24 11.54 4.65
CA THR A 241 -32.59 12.95 4.93
C THR A 241 -33.93 13.25 4.23
N GLN A 242 -35.01 13.16 4.97
CA GLN A 242 -36.28 13.71 4.52
C GLN A 242 -36.15 15.24 4.57
N ASN A 243 -36.04 15.84 3.41
CA ASN A 243 -36.34 17.24 3.12
C ASN A 243 -37.42 17.32 2.07
#